data_41b07089865de859e965e5f03c9b1e71
#
_entry.id   41b07089865de859e965e5f03c9b1e71
#
_cell.length_a   1.000
_cell.length_b   1.000
_cell.length_c   1.000
_cell.angle_alpha   90.00
_cell.angle_beta   90.00
_cell.angle_gamma   90.00
#
_symmetry.space_group_name_H-M   'P 1'
#
loop_
_entity.id
_entity.type
_entity.pdbx_description
1 polymer ?
#
loop_
_entity_poly.entity_id
_entity_poly.type
_entity_poly.pdbx_seq_one_letter_code
_entity_poly.pdbx_strand_id
1 'polypeptide(L)'
;LIVVPTSVLPNWERESEKFVPHLKRLIIYGTRREGMFRKVADSDIVVTTYALLRRDLEELEKHYFNSIILDEAQNIKNPNTITARSVRSIKARMRLCLSGTPIENNLFELWSLFEFLMPGFLGSQHAFQRGVVKPIRDGDGESLEYLRSRVKPFILRRTKAEVAKDLPPKIESVTYCNMTDEDRKSTRLNSSHL
;
A
#
# COMPACT_ATOMS: atom_id res chain seq x y z
N LEU A 1 12.48 -4.35 -6.12
CA LEU A 1 11.15 -4.88 -6.36
C LEU A 1 10.11 -3.79 -6.11
N ILE A 2 9.20 -3.57 -7.06
CA ILE A 2 8.09 -2.64 -6.94
C ILE A 2 6.79 -3.45 -7.01
N VAL A 3 5.91 -3.27 -6.03
CA VAL A 3 4.63 -3.98 -5.94
C VAL A 3 3.49 -2.98 -6.05
N VAL A 4 2.65 -3.17 -7.05
CA VAL A 4 1.62 -2.20 -7.43
C VAL A 4 0.24 -2.84 -7.59
N PRO A 5 -0.86 -2.08 -7.50
CA PRO A 5 -2.16 -2.52 -7.99
C PRO A 5 -2.11 -2.81 -9.49
N THR A 6 -2.92 -3.75 -9.96
CA THR A 6 -2.96 -4.13 -11.37
C THR A 6 -3.26 -2.95 -12.30
N SER A 7 -4.13 -2.03 -11.88
CA SER A 7 -4.51 -0.84 -12.65
C SER A 7 -3.37 0.16 -12.86
N VAL A 8 -2.36 0.14 -11.99
CA VAL A 8 -1.25 1.11 -12.00
C VAL A 8 -0.02 0.56 -12.70
N LEU A 9 0.04 -0.75 -12.92
CA LEU A 9 1.19 -1.43 -13.53
C LEU A 9 1.61 -0.83 -14.89
N PRO A 10 0.71 -0.52 -15.85
CA PRO A 10 1.10 0.11 -17.11
C PRO A 10 1.69 1.52 -16.93
N ASN A 11 1.30 2.24 -15.88
CA ASN A 11 1.89 3.54 -15.58
C ASN A 11 3.35 3.39 -15.12
N TRP A 12 3.62 2.46 -14.22
CA TRP A 12 4.98 2.18 -13.76
C TRP A 12 5.91 1.74 -14.89
N GLU A 13 5.40 0.95 -15.84
CA GLU A 13 6.13 0.56 -17.03
C GLU A 13 6.52 1.78 -17.86
N ARG A 14 5.56 2.63 -18.24
CA ARG A 14 5.80 3.85 -19.03
C ARG A 14 6.71 4.85 -18.31
N GLU A 15 6.47 5.11 -17.03
CA GLU A 15 7.27 6.07 -16.26
C GLU A 15 8.72 5.57 -16.09
N SER A 16 8.91 4.29 -15.83
CA SER A 16 10.27 3.72 -15.74
C SER A 16 10.99 3.77 -17.08
N GLU A 17 10.29 3.60 -18.20
CA GLU A 17 10.87 3.76 -19.53
C GLU A 17 11.28 5.20 -19.82
N LYS A 18 10.46 6.15 -19.43
CA LYS A 18 10.69 7.58 -19.63
C LYS A 18 11.82 8.13 -18.77
N PHE A 19 11.87 7.80 -17.48
CA PHE A 19 12.77 8.45 -16.53
C PHE A 19 14.07 7.67 -16.31
N VAL A 20 14.09 6.35 -16.49
CA VAL A 20 15.25 5.49 -16.27
C VAL A 20 15.43 4.48 -17.40
N PRO A 21 15.53 4.93 -18.66
CA PRO A 21 15.61 4.05 -19.83
C PRO A 21 16.84 3.13 -19.84
N HIS A 22 17.90 3.51 -19.12
CA HIS A 22 19.14 2.77 -19.02
C HIS A 22 19.08 1.57 -18.06
N LEU A 23 18.04 1.49 -17.19
CA LEU A 23 17.88 0.39 -16.26
C LEU A 23 17.12 -0.78 -16.91
N LYS A 24 17.60 -1.99 -16.63
CA LYS A 24 16.93 -3.23 -17.07
C LYS A 24 15.65 -3.46 -16.28
N ARG A 25 14.52 -3.43 -16.96
CA ARG A 25 13.21 -3.61 -16.38
C ARG A 25 12.67 -5.00 -16.65
N LEU A 26 12.07 -5.61 -15.63
CA LEU A 26 11.35 -6.87 -15.69
C LEU A 26 9.93 -6.66 -15.14
N ILE A 27 8.94 -6.81 -16.00
CA ILE A 27 7.54 -6.76 -15.60
C ILE A 27 7.03 -8.19 -15.44
N ILE A 28 6.84 -8.65 -14.21
CA ILE A 28 6.29 -9.98 -13.90
C ILE A 28 4.77 -9.86 -13.91
N TYR A 29 4.16 -10.22 -15.05
CA TYR A 29 2.73 -10.14 -15.26
C TYR A 29 2.24 -11.22 -16.25
N GLY A 30 0.93 -11.53 -16.21
CA GLY A 30 0.29 -12.51 -17.09
C GLY A 30 0.41 -13.95 -16.61
N THR A 31 0.01 -14.88 -17.49
CA THR A 31 -0.06 -16.34 -17.16
C THR A 31 1.25 -17.08 -17.44
N ARG A 32 2.01 -16.65 -18.44
CA ARG A 32 3.28 -17.31 -18.87
C ARG A 32 4.51 -16.65 -18.22
N ARG A 33 4.53 -16.52 -16.88
CA ARG A 33 5.58 -15.78 -16.16
C ARG A 33 6.64 -16.65 -15.48
N GLU A 34 6.47 -17.97 -15.45
CA GLU A 34 7.39 -18.90 -14.75
C GLU A 34 8.86 -18.71 -15.19
N GLY A 35 9.11 -18.55 -16.50
CA GLY A 35 10.46 -18.29 -17.02
C GLY A 35 11.03 -16.90 -16.67
N MET A 36 10.20 -15.97 -16.19
CA MET A 36 10.65 -14.61 -15.87
C MET A 36 11.47 -14.55 -14.57
N PHE A 37 11.21 -15.43 -13.61
CA PHE A 37 11.91 -15.41 -12.32
C PHE A 37 13.42 -15.62 -12.46
N ARG A 38 13.88 -16.32 -13.48
CA ARG A 38 15.33 -16.49 -13.78
C ARG A 38 16.02 -15.17 -14.14
N LYS A 39 15.24 -14.17 -14.61
CA LYS A 39 15.76 -12.86 -15.03
C LYS A 39 15.78 -11.84 -13.90
N VAL A 40 15.21 -12.17 -12.72
CA VAL A 40 15.15 -11.25 -11.57
C VAL A 40 16.53 -10.78 -11.14
N ALA A 41 17.51 -11.70 -11.08
CA ALA A 41 18.87 -11.39 -10.67
C ALA A 41 19.61 -10.45 -11.65
N ASP A 42 19.24 -10.48 -12.93
CA ASP A 42 19.85 -9.68 -14.00
C ASP A 42 19.10 -8.36 -14.27
N SER A 43 18.07 -8.06 -13.46
CA SER A 43 17.21 -6.89 -13.64
C SER A 43 17.46 -5.85 -12.56
N ASP A 44 17.49 -4.57 -12.95
CA ASP A 44 17.63 -3.45 -12.02
C ASP A 44 16.28 -3.11 -11.37
N ILE A 45 15.20 -3.21 -12.14
CA ILE A 45 13.82 -2.95 -11.68
C ILE A 45 12.95 -4.16 -11.97
N VAL A 46 12.31 -4.69 -10.95
CA VAL A 46 11.30 -5.75 -11.06
C VAL A 46 9.95 -5.20 -10.60
N VAL A 47 8.95 -5.22 -11.47
CA VAL A 47 7.59 -4.75 -11.13
C VAL A 47 6.62 -5.92 -11.17
N THR A 48 5.79 -6.03 -10.14
CA THR A 48 4.72 -7.04 -10.08
C THR A 48 3.50 -6.48 -9.35
N THR A 49 2.42 -7.24 -9.32
CA THR A 49 1.21 -6.85 -8.61
C THR A 49 1.08 -7.55 -7.25
N TYR A 50 0.29 -6.98 -6.33
CA TYR A 50 0.01 -7.62 -5.03
C TYR A 50 -0.56 -9.04 -5.17
N ALA A 51 -1.44 -9.25 -6.17
CA ALA A 51 -2.03 -10.55 -6.41
C ALA A 51 -1.00 -11.58 -6.90
N LEU A 52 -0.09 -11.16 -7.78
CA LEU A 52 0.95 -12.03 -8.32
C LEU A 52 2.06 -12.26 -7.29
N LEU A 53 2.48 -11.24 -6.53
CA LEU A 53 3.44 -11.42 -5.44
C LEU A 53 2.95 -12.53 -4.49
N ARG A 54 1.69 -12.49 -4.10
CA ARG A 54 1.10 -13.50 -3.22
C ARG A 54 1.09 -14.91 -3.84
N ARG A 55 0.81 -15.00 -5.16
CA ARG A 55 0.74 -16.26 -5.89
C ARG A 55 2.13 -16.87 -6.11
N ASP A 56 3.10 -16.02 -6.40
CA ASP A 56 4.45 -16.40 -6.80
C ASP A 56 5.46 -16.15 -5.68
N LEU A 57 4.99 -16.16 -4.43
CA LEU A 57 5.79 -15.82 -3.26
C LEU A 57 7.04 -16.69 -3.12
N GLU A 58 6.91 -18.01 -3.31
CA GLU A 58 8.01 -18.96 -3.20
C GLU A 58 9.16 -18.65 -4.17
N GLU A 59 8.86 -18.14 -5.37
CA GLU A 59 9.87 -17.73 -6.32
C GLU A 59 10.53 -16.42 -5.90
N LEU A 60 9.75 -15.44 -5.47
CA LEU A 60 10.26 -14.12 -5.09
C LEU A 60 11.08 -14.15 -3.80
N GLU A 61 10.76 -15.02 -2.84
CA GLU A 61 11.51 -15.18 -1.58
C GLU A 61 12.92 -15.76 -1.77
N LYS A 62 13.21 -16.39 -2.90
CA LYS A 62 14.56 -16.87 -3.24
C LYS A 62 15.53 -15.73 -3.50
N HIS A 63 15.01 -14.53 -3.76
CA HIS A 63 15.83 -13.35 -4.08
C HIS A 63 15.97 -12.43 -2.88
N TYR A 64 17.10 -11.70 -2.84
CA TYR A 64 17.33 -10.59 -1.91
C TYR A 64 17.31 -9.29 -2.69
N PHE A 65 16.36 -8.43 -2.41
CA PHE A 65 16.22 -7.15 -3.09
C PHE A 65 16.96 -6.04 -2.36
N ASN A 66 17.60 -5.12 -3.11
CA ASN A 66 18.13 -3.91 -2.49
C ASN A 66 17.02 -3.06 -1.89
N SER A 67 15.89 -2.95 -2.61
CA SER A 67 14.73 -2.18 -2.16
C SER A 67 13.44 -2.89 -2.52
N ILE A 68 12.45 -2.83 -1.63
CA ILE A 68 11.06 -3.16 -1.96
C ILE A 68 10.19 -1.92 -1.76
N ILE A 69 9.42 -1.57 -2.79
CA ILE A 69 8.54 -0.41 -2.82
C ILE A 69 7.10 -0.92 -2.99
N LEU A 70 6.22 -0.51 -2.10
CA LEU A 70 4.79 -0.79 -2.20
C LEU A 70 4.07 0.48 -2.66
N ASP A 71 3.45 0.45 -3.82
CA ASP A 71 2.58 1.52 -4.27
C ASP A 71 1.14 1.22 -3.84
N GLU A 72 0.37 2.27 -3.50
CA GLU A 72 -0.94 2.16 -2.87
C GLU A 72 -0.88 1.22 -1.66
N ALA A 73 0.01 1.54 -0.72
CA ALA A 73 0.34 0.68 0.42
C ALA A 73 -0.84 0.39 1.36
N GLN A 74 -1.99 1.08 1.22
CA GLN A 74 -3.22 0.69 1.91
C GLN A 74 -3.68 -0.74 1.59
N ASN A 75 -3.15 -1.37 0.54
CA ASN A 75 -3.38 -2.80 0.27
C ASN A 75 -2.89 -3.73 1.39
N ILE A 76 -1.99 -3.25 2.26
CA ILE A 76 -1.49 -3.99 3.42
C ILE A 76 -1.92 -3.41 4.76
N LYS A 77 -2.89 -2.50 4.79
CA LYS A 77 -3.39 -1.85 6.01
C LYS A 77 -3.92 -2.84 7.07
N ASN A 78 -4.48 -3.95 6.65
CA ASN A 78 -4.85 -5.03 7.55
C ASN A 78 -3.70 -6.03 7.68
N PRO A 79 -3.03 -6.11 8.85
CA PRO A 79 -1.84 -6.94 9.06
C PRO A 79 -2.11 -8.45 8.94
N ASN A 80 -3.34 -8.87 9.08
CA ASN A 80 -3.74 -10.27 9.12
C ASN A 80 -4.04 -10.86 7.73
N THR A 81 -4.05 -10.03 6.68
CA THR A 81 -4.27 -10.51 5.31
C THR A 81 -3.08 -11.32 4.80
N ILE A 82 -3.36 -12.24 3.89
CA ILE A 82 -2.31 -13.01 3.19
C ILE A 82 -1.36 -12.04 2.47
N THR A 83 -1.89 -10.99 1.83
CA THR A 83 -1.10 -9.99 1.13
C THR A 83 -0.10 -9.29 2.06
N ALA A 84 -0.55 -8.82 3.23
CA ALA A 84 0.33 -8.17 4.20
C ALA A 84 1.43 -9.11 4.72
N ARG A 85 1.10 -10.38 4.95
CA ARG A 85 2.09 -11.39 5.34
C ARG A 85 3.09 -11.67 4.23
N SER A 86 2.61 -11.84 3.00
CA SER A 86 3.47 -12.12 1.84
C SER A 86 4.47 -11.01 1.56
N VAL A 87 4.07 -9.73 1.61
CA VAL A 87 5.04 -8.64 1.37
C VAL A 87 6.08 -8.52 2.49
N ARG A 88 5.71 -8.87 3.73
CA ARG A 88 6.65 -8.85 4.87
C ARG A 88 7.71 -9.94 4.79
N SER A 89 7.40 -11.10 4.20
CA SER A 89 8.36 -12.19 4.06
C SER A 89 9.42 -11.94 2.99
N ILE A 90 9.18 -11.03 2.04
CA ILE A 90 10.18 -10.66 1.03
C ILE A 90 11.41 -10.04 1.71
N LYS A 91 12.58 -10.58 1.36
CA LYS A 91 13.87 -10.11 1.87
C LYS A 91 14.34 -8.88 1.12
N ALA A 92 14.52 -7.76 1.82
CA ALA A 92 15.01 -6.53 1.24
C ALA A 92 15.82 -5.71 2.26
N ARG A 93 16.82 -4.97 1.77
CA ARG A 93 17.64 -4.06 2.60
C ARG A 93 16.86 -2.80 2.99
N MET A 94 16.11 -2.25 2.05
CA MET A 94 15.30 -1.03 2.26
C MET A 94 13.84 -1.30 1.90
N ARG A 95 12.94 -0.65 2.61
CA ARG A 95 11.50 -0.77 2.40
C ARG A 95 10.85 0.60 2.32
N LEU A 96 9.95 0.79 1.37
CA LEU A 96 9.24 2.05 1.13
C LEU A 96 7.76 1.78 0.87
N CYS A 97 6.91 2.63 1.42
CA CYS A 97 5.48 2.67 1.15
C CYS A 97 5.10 3.99 0.48
N LEU A 98 4.38 3.92 -0.61
CA LEU A 98 3.73 5.04 -1.26
C LEU A 98 2.23 4.90 -1.06
N SER A 99 1.55 5.98 -0.65
CA SER A 99 0.10 5.99 -0.47
C SER A 99 -0.45 7.40 -0.65
N GLY A 100 -1.51 7.51 -1.44
CA GLY A 100 -2.25 8.76 -1.61
C GLY A 100 -3.32 8.98 -0.53
N THR A 101 -3.64 7.95 0.25
CA THR A 101 -4.63 8.05 1.32
C THR A 101 -3.97 8.32 2.66
N PRO A 102 -4.38 9.37 3.37
CA PRO A 102 -3.90 9.60 4.72
C PRO A 102 -4.32 8.44 5.65
N ILE A 103 -3.51 8.20 6.68
CA ILE A 103 -3.84 7.27 7.76
C ILE A 103 -4.91 7.99 8.61
N GLU A 104 -6.18 7.84 8.26
CA GLU A 104 -7.21 8.73 8.80
C GLU A 104 -7.87 8.20 10.07
N ASN A 105 -8.08 6.89 10.22
CA ASN A 105 -9.02 6.44 11.24
C ASN A 105 -8.61 5.19 12.02
N ASN A 106 -7.44 4.63 11.75
CA ASN A 106 -7.09 3.38 12.42
C ASN A 106 -5.59 3.27 12.69
N LEU A 107 -5.22 3.39 13.95
CA LEU A 107 -3.82 3.23 14.38
C LEU A 107 -3.24 1.85 14.03
N PHE A 108 -4.07 0.83 13.84
CA PHE A 108 -3.62 -0.47 13.35
C PHE A 108 -3.16 -0.45 11.89
N GLU A 109 -3.74 0.40 11.06
CA GLU A 109 -3.26 0.59 9.68
C GLU A 109 -1.85 1.15 9.70
N LEU A 110 -1.59 2.16 10.56
CA LEU A 110 -0.25 2.68 10.80
C LEU A 110 0.70 1.59 11.29
N TRP A 111 0.29 0.80 12.28
CA TRP A 111 1.09 -0.31 12.79
C TRP A 111 1.45 -1.31 11.68
N SER A 112 0.48 -1.68 10.83
CA SER A 112 0.70 -2.63 9.73
C SER A 112 1.73 -2.13 8.72
N LEU A 113 1.68 -0.83 8.37
CA LEU A 113 2.66 -0.20 7.48
C LEU A 113 4.05 -0.18 8.11
N PHE A 114 4.15 0.18 9.39
CA PHE A 114 5.43 0.20 10.10
C PHE A 114 5.99 -1.20 10.35
N GLU A 115 5.15 -2.21 10.55
CA GLU A 115 5.59 -3.60 10.65
C GLU A 115 6.18 -4.12 9.33
N PHE A 116 5.73 -3.58 8.18
CA PHE A 116 6.40 -3.82 6.91
C PHE A 116 7.67 -2.99 6.78
N LEU A 117 7.65 -1.68 7.05
CA LEU A 117 8.79 -0.77 6.87
C LEU A 117 9.97 -1.11 7.78
N MET A 118 9.69 -1.30 9.04
CA MET A 118 10.65 -1.51 10.14
C MET A 118 10.08 -2.52 11.14
N PRO A 119 10.22 -3.83 10.88
CA PRO A 119 9.65 -4.87 11.74
C PRO A 119 10.02 -4.69 13.21
N GLY A 120 9.02 -4.73 14.10
CA GLY A 120 9.19 -4.57 15.54
C GLY A 120 9.35 -3.12 16.05
N PHE A 121 9.45 -2.10 15.18
CA PHE A 121 9.65 -0.70 15.59
C PHE A 121 8.55 -0.18 16.52
N LEU A 122 7.30 -0.52 16.27
CA LEU A 122 6.15 -0.17 17.12
C LEU A 122 5.78 -1.29 18.13
N GLY A 123 6.63 -2.30 18.29
CA GLY A 123 6.37 -3.46 19.13
C GLY A 123 5.40 -4.46 18.51
N SER A 124 5.09 -5.53 19.24
CA SER A 124 4.09 -6.51 18.77
C SER A 124 2.70 -5.88 18.65
N GLN A 125 1.85 -6.45 17.80
CA GLN A 125 0.47 -5.99 17.62
C GLN A 125 -0.28 -5.87 18.95
N HIS A 126 -0.12 -6.86 19.85
CA HIS A 126 -0.76 -6.87 21.14
C HIS A 126 -0.20 -5.77 22.09
N ALA A 127 1.11 -5.56 22.09
CA ALA A 127 1.73 -4.49 22.88
C ALA A 127 1.28 -3.11 22.39
N PHE A 128 1.23 -2.91 21.07
CA PHE A 128 0.76 -1.68 20.47
C PHE A 128 -0.72 -1.40 20.78
N GLN A 129 -1.57 -2.43 20.73
CA GLN A 129 -2.97 -2.34 21.11
C GLN A 129 -3.14 -1.85 22.55
N ARG A 130 -2.42 -2.47 23.48
CA ARG A 130 -2.59 -2.18 24.91
C ARG A 130 -1.91 -0.88 25.33
N GLY A 131 -0.71 -0.62 24.80
CA GLY A 131 0.13 0.49 25.24
C GLY A 131 -0.07 1.80 24.46
N VAL A 132 -0.68 1.74 23.27
CA VAL A 132 -0.85 2.91 22.40
C VAL A 132 -2.31 3.11 21.99
N VAL A 133 -2.92 2.11 21.37
CA VAL A 133 -4.27 2.28 20.79
C VAL A 133 -5.32 2.51 21.88
N LYS A 134 -5.28 1.71 22.95
CA LYS A 134 -6.25 1.82 24.04
C LYS A 134 -6.13 3.16 24.78
N PRO A 135 -4.95 3.60 25.26
CA PRO A 135 -4.78 4.91 25.91
C PRO A 135 -5.27 6.06 25.02
N ILE A 136 -4.87 6.10 23.74
CA ILE A 136 -5.29 7.16 22.82
C ILE A 136 -6.82 7.20 22.65
N ARG A 137 -7.45 6.02 22.54
CA ARG A 137 -8.91 5.93 22.44
C ARG A 137 -9.61 6.40 23.72
N ASP A 138 -8.98 6.17 24.86
CA ASP A 138 -9.48 6.59 26.17
C ASP A 138 -9.15 8.09 26.47
N GLY A 139 -8.58 8.84 25.50
CA GLY A 139 -8.34 10.27 25.56
C GLY A 139 -6.94 10.69 26.03
N ASP A 140 -6.00 9.77 26.12
CA ASP A 140 -4.62 10.07 26.52
C ASP A 140 -3.85 10.80 25.41
N GLY A 141 -3.70 12.12 25.55
CA GLY A 141 -2.94 12.98 24.66
C GLY A 141 -1.44 12.71 24.63
N GLU A 142 -0.86 12.29 25.75
CA GLU A 142 0.58 12.00 25.85
C GLU A 142 0.97 10.79 25.00
N SER A 143 0.17 9.73 25.01
CA SER A 143 0.37 8.56 24.16
C SER A 143 0.26 8.91 22.67
N LEU A 144 -0.63 9.85 22.30
CA LEU A 144 -0.75 10.32 20.93
C LEU A 144 0.50 11.11 20.49
N GLU A 145 0.97 12.04 21.30
CA GLU A 145 2.17 12.83 20.99
C GLU A 145 3.43 11.96 20.97
N TYR A 146 3.54 10.99 21.88
CA TYR A 146 4.60 10.01 21.85
C TYR A 146 4.62 9.22 20.53
N LEU A 147 3.47 8.70 20.08
CA LEU A 147 3.38 8.00 18.81
C LEU A 147 3.76 8.92 17.64
N ARG A 148 3.23 10.13 17.60
CA ARG A 148 3.54 11.13 16.56
C ARG A 148 5.02 11.42 16.49
N SER A 149 5.68 11.68 17.60
CA SER A 149 7.12 11.96 17.63
C SER A 149 7.96 10.81 17.10
N ARG A 150 7.55 9.55 17.37
CA ARG A 150 8.25 8.36 16.88
C ARG A 150 8.11 8.16 15.38
N VAL A 151 6.93 8.36 14.81
CA VAL A 151 6.68 8.06 13.40
C VAL A 151 6.99 9.22 12.45
N LYS A 152 6.92 10.46 12.94
CA LYS A 152 7.15 11.67 12.13
C LYS A 152 8.43 11.67 11.28
N PRO A 153 9.60 11.21 11.76
CA PRO A 153 10.82 11.21 10.97
C PRO A 153 10.77 10.30 9.73
N PHE A 154 9.85 9.35 9.69
CA PHE A 154 9.73 8.35 8.63
C PHE A 154 8.57 8.61 7.67
N ILE A 155 7.80 9.69 7.90
CA ILE A 155 6.62 10.03 7.09
C ILE A 155 6.88 11.36 6.37
N LEU A 156 6.82 11.31 5.04
CA LEU A 156 6.79 12.50 4.21
C LEU A 156 5.40 12.66 3.62
N ARG A 157 4.67 13.70 4.03
CA ARG A 157 3.37 14.04 3.47
C ARG A 157 3.41 15.43 2.86
N ARG A 158 2.93 15.53 1.62
CA ARG A 158 2.71 16.81 0.93
C ARG A 158 1.29 16.82 0.36
N THR A 159 0.56 17.88 0.62
CA THR A 159 -0.78 18.06 0.05
C THR A 159 -0.68 18.65 -1.36
N LYS A 160 -1.71 18.44 -2.19
CA LYS A 160 -1.79 19.06 -3.53
C LYS A 160 -1.70 20.58 -3.44
N ALA A 161 -2.32 21.20 -2.44
CA ALA A 161 -2.30 22.63 -2.21
C ALA A 161 -0.89 23.19 -1.95
N GLU A 162 -0.01 22.41 -1.31
CA GLU A 162 1.36 22.80 -1.04
C GLU A 162 2.28 22.73 -2.27
N VAL A 163 2.05 21.74 -3.17
CA VAL A 163 2.98 21.46 -4.27
C VAL A 163 2.49 21.90 -5.64
N ALA A 164 1.20 22.08 -5.82
CA ALA A 164 0.57 22.41 -7.11
C ALA A 164 -0.23 23.72 -7.00
N LYS A 165 0.48 24.81 -6.75
CA LYS A 165 -0.10 26.16 -6.59
C LYS A 165 -0.82 26.66 -7.84
N ASP A 166 -0.47 26.14 -9.01
CA ASP A 166 -1.04 26.52 -10.30
C ASP A 166 -2.31 25.73 -10.68
N LEU A 167 -2.74 24.76 -9.84
CA LEU A 167 -3.98 24.06 -10.07
C LEU A 167 -5.18 24.94 -9.68
N PRO A 168 -6.22 24.99 -10.53
CA PRO A 168 -7.46 25.65 -10.19
C PRO A 168 -8.10 25.00 -8.94
N PRO A 169 -8.89 25.76 -8.18
CA PRO A 169 -9.59 25.23 -7.00
C PRO A 169 -10.48 24.05 -7.39
N LYS A 170 -10.54 23.05 -6.53
CA LYS A 170 -11.40 21.87 -6.72
C LYS A 170 -12.87 22.32 -6.75
N ILE A 171 -13.56 22.06 -7.86
CA ILE A 171 -14.99 22.26 -7.97
C ILE A 171 -15.67 20.94 -7.66
N GLU A 172 -16.46 20.90 -6.59
CA GLU A 172 -17.30 19.75 -6.24
C GLU A 172 -18.73 20.06 -6.62
N SER A 173 -19.32 19.25 -7.49
CA SER A 173 -20.73 19.28 -7.81
C SER A 173 -21.42 18.02 -7.28
N VAL A 174 -22.48 18.21 -6.50
CA VAL A 174 -23.31 17.10 -6.03
C VAL A 174 -24.52 17.00 -6.95
N THR A 175 -24.61 15.90 -7.69
CA THR A 175 -25.76 15.61 -8.55
C THR A 175 -26.64 14.58 -7.84
N TYR A 176 -27.87 14.96 -7.57
CA TYR A 176 -28.87 14.05 -7.01
C TYR A 176 -29.59 13.31 -8.14
N CYS A 177 -29.49 11.99 -8.15
CA CYS A 177 -30.28 11.15 -9.03
C CYS A 177 -31.44 10.57 -8.26
N ASN A 178 -32.67 10.81 -8.69
CA ASN A 178 -33.84 10.14 -8.14
C ASN A 178 -33.88 8.71 -8.65
N MET A 179 -33.82 7.73 -7.76
CA MET A 179 -34.03 6.33 -8.12
C MET A 179 -35.51 6.10 -8.46
N THR A 180 -35.77 5.42 -9.55
CA THR A 180 -37.12 4.94 -9.87
C THR A 180 -37.57 3.88 -8.86
N ASP A 181 -38.87 3.63 -8.74
CA ASP A 181 -39.39 2.60 -7.81
C ASP A 181 -38.93 1.18 -8.18
N GLU A 182 -38.59 0.94 -9.44
CA GLU A 182 -37.99 -0.32 -9.93
C GLU A 182 -36.55 -0.48 -9.47
N ASP A 183 -35.73 0.57 -9.51
CA ASP A 183 -34.35 0.57 -9.03
C ASP A 183 -34.29 0.35 -7.50
N ARG A 184 -35.23 0.93 -6.75
CA ARG A 184 -35.35 0.72 -5.29
C ARG A 184 -35.69 -0.74 -4.95
N LYS A 185 -36.50 -1.42 -5.77
CA LYS A 185 -36.83 -2.85 -5.55
C LYS A 185 -35.64 -3.75 -5.83
N SER A 186 -34.89 -3.51 -6.90
CA SER A 186 -33.69 -4.30 -7.26
C SER A 186 -32.57 -4.18 -6.24
N THR A 187 -32.38 -3.00 -5.62
CA THR A 187 -31.35 -2.76 -4.59
C THR A 187 -31.72 -3.46 -3.27
N ARG A 188 -33.01 -3.54 -2.93
CA ARG A 188 -33.49 -4.29 -1.74
C ARG A 188 -33.33 -5.80 -1.88
N LEU A 189 -33.51 -6.35 -3.08
CA LEU A 189 -33.33 -7.78 -3.36
C LEU A 189 -31.86 -8.22 -3.24
N ASN A 190 -30.91 -7.36 -3.65
CA ASN A 190 -29.47 -7.65 -3.53
C ASN A 190 -28.91 -7.51 -2.10
N SER A 191 -29.55 -6.75 -1.23
CA SER A 191 -29.13 -6.61 0.18
C SER A 191 -29.65 -7.72 1.11
N SER A 192 -30.53 -8.59 0.64
CA SER A 192 -31.05 -9.74 1.41
C SER A 192 -30.27 -11.06 1.20
N HIS A 193 -29.16 -11.02 0.44
CA HIS A 193 -28.28 -12.15 0.18
C HIS A 193 -26.84 -11.97 0.67
N LEU A 194 -26.59 -11.04 1.61
CA LEU A 194 -25.30 -10.86 2.27
C LEU A 194 -25.41 -11.14 3.77
#